data_e18bbf1f39fc13e56c1bbe3a404ec9ef
#
_entry.id   e18bbf1f39fc13e56c1bbe3a404ec9ef
#
_cell.length_a   1.000
_cell.length_b   1.000
_cell.length_c   1.000
_cell.angle_alpha   90.00
_cell.angle_beta   90.00
_cell.angle_gamma   90.00
#
_symmetry.space_group_name_H-M   'P 1'
#
loop_
_entity.id
_entity.type
_entity.pdbx_description
1 polymer ?
#
loop_
_entity_poly.entity_id
_entity_poly.type
_entity_poly.pdbx_seq_one_letter_code
_entity_poly.pdbx_strand_id
1 'polypeptide(L)'
;MSRKLRIAGVAGLPLVATLLVAAPTVAASATPVPFFVSISGVGGFATPSSVYFQGSGIALVMGKVTDAGTATDFTPATTCSAGGINNLHTELLTAADGSTLTIVSHDVACWVSATRIYCAHCPYSIDTGTGRFANATGTGELNGYLELANGTFAGTYSGTISF
;
A
#
# COMPACT_ATOMS: atom_id res chain seq x y z
N MET A 1 60.94 16.61 -63.03
CA MET A 1 59.47 16.59 -63.14
C MET A 1 58.88 16.48 -61.75
N SER A 2 58.38 17.59 -61.17
CA SER A 2 57.89 17.64 -59.79
C SER A 2 56.38 17.84 -59.85
N ARG A 3 55.58 16.83 -59.38
CA ARG A 3 54.11 16.89 -59.28
C ARG A 3 53.70 17.46 -57.93
N LYS A 4 53.11 18.63 -57.93
CA LYS A 4 52.52 19.29 -56.75
C LYS A 4 51.14 18.64 -56.49
N LEU A 5 51.01 18.00 -55.32
CA LEU A 5 49.75 17.48 -54.80
C LEU A 5 48.97 18.64 -54.15
N ARG A 6 47.77 18.91 -54.66
CA ARG A 6 46.81 19.84 -54.04
C ARG A 6 45.94 19.12 -53.04
N ILE A 7 45.97 19.53 -51.78
CA ILE A 7 45.06 19.04 -50.74
C ILE A 7 43.81 19.92 -50.76
N ALA A 8 42.68 19.31 -51.06
CA ALA A 8 41.38 19.97 -50.97
C ALA A 8 40.92 20.02 -49.51
N GLY A 9 40.65 21.24 -49.03
CA GLY A 9 40.12 21.47 -47.70
C GLY A 9 38.66 20.99 -47.57
N VAL A 10 38.41 20.16 -46.58
CA VAL A 10 37.06 19.75 -46.20
C VAL A 10 36.49 20.79 -45.28
N ALA A 11 35.47 21.49 -45.75
CA ALA A 11 34.70 22.44 -44.91
C ALA A 11 33.87 21.67 -43.88
N GLY A 12 34.19 21.83 -42.62
CA GLY A 12 33.42 21.24 -41.49
C GLY A 12 32.11 22.03 -41.33
N LEU A 13 30.99 21.33 -41.44
CA LEU A 13 29.68 21.85 -41.05
C LEU A 13 29.57 21.83 -39.51
N PRO A 14 29.12 22.93 -38.86
CA PRO A 14 28.86 22.92 -37.43
C PRO A 14 27.60 22.08 -37.12
N LEU A 15 27.76 21.04 -36.30
CA LEU A 15 26.66 20.26 -35.76
C LEU A 15 25.98 21.07 -34.64
N VAL A 16 24.84 21.68 -34.94
CA VAL A 16 24.02 22.36 -33.94
C VAL A 16 23.25 21.28 -33.17
N ALA A 17 23.72 20.93 -31.98
CA ALA A 17 23.01 20.05 -31.08
C ALA A 17 21.85 20.83 -30.42
N THR A 18 20.62 20.59 -30.85
CA THR A 18 19.40 21.13 -30.22
C THR A 18 19.17 20.27 -28.95
N LEU A 19 19.43 20.83 -27.77
CA LEU A 19 18.97 20.24 -26.50
C LEU A 19 17.44 20.39 -26.43
N LEU A 20 16.72 19.29 -26.63
CA LEU A 20 15.33 19.19 -26.24
C LEU A 20 15.26 19.12 -24.70
N VAL A 21 14.97 20.24 -24.06
CA VAL A 21 14.58 20.27 -22.65
C VAL A 21 13.16 19.71 -22.59
N ALA A 22 13.03 18.45 -22.13
CA ALA A 22 11.72 17.89 -21.82
C ALA A 22 11.12 18.67 -20.64
N ALA A 23 10.02 19.39 -20.87
CA ALA A 23 9.28 20.02 -19.80
C ALA A 23 8.77 18.93 -18.84
N PRO A 24 8.85 19.14 -17.51
CA PRO A 24 8.29 18.19 -16.56
C PRO A 24 6.78 18.10 -16.82
N THR A 25 6.30 16.94 -17.23
CA THR A 25 4.87 16.64 -17.24
C THR A 25 4.40 16.58 -15.80
N VAL A 26 3.70 17.62 -15.36
CA VAL A 26 2.95 17.56 -14.10
C VAL A 26 1.88 16.50 -14.33
N ALA A 27 2.04 15.34 -13.69
CA ALA A 27 1.00 14.32 -13.69
C ALA A 27 -0.26 14.94 -13.07
N ALA A 28 -1.37 14.92 -13.80
CA ALA A 28 -2.65 15.35 -13.26
C ALA A 28 -2.95 14.47 -12.04
N SER A 29 -3.16 15.10 -10.89
CA SER A 29 -3.58 14.37 -9.68
C SER A 29 -4.93 13.73 -9.97
N ALA A 30 -5.00 12.42 -9.90
CA ALA A 30 -6.25 11.69 -10.08
C ALA A 30 -7.25 12.11 -8.99
N THR A 31 -8.51 12.32 -9.39
CA THR A 31 -9.57 12.69 -8.44
C THR A 31 -9.79 11.52 -7.45
N PRO A 32 -9.74 11.76 -6.13
CA PRO A 32 -10.00 10.72 -5.16
C PRO A 32 -11.41 10.13 -5.33
N VAL A 33 -11.50 8.81 -5.27
CA VAL A 33 -12.79 8.08 -5.27
C VAL A 33 -12.96 7.34 -3.94
N PRO A 34 -14.21 7.02 -3.54
CA PRO A 34 -14.45 6.23 -2.34
C PRO A 34 -13.72 4.89 -2.40
N PHE A 35 -13.06 4.53 -1.30
CA PHE A 35 -12.42 3.25 -1.08
C PHE A 35 -13.10 2.54 0.09
N PHE A 36 -13.57 1.35 -0.16
CA PHE A 36 -14.17 0.49 0.84
C PHE A 36 -13.75 -0.95 0.60
N VAL A 37 -13.30 -1.63 1.65
CA VAL A 37 -12.94 -3.05 1.65
C VAL A 37 -13.60 -3.73 2.83
N SER A 38 -14.13 -4.92 2.62
CA SER A 38 -14.58 -5.82 3.68
C SER A 38 -13.89 -7.16 3.50
N ILE A 39 -13.15 -7.58 4.51
CA ILE A 39 -12.37 -8.82 4.52
C ILE A 39 -12.68 -9.65 5.76
N SER A 40 -12.49 -10.95 5.64
CA SER A 40 -12.51 -11.87 6.77
C SER A 40 -11.66 -13.10 6.47
N GLY A 41 -11.23 -13.78 7.52
CA GLY A 41 -10.36 -14.93 7.37
C GLY A 41 -9.86 -15.51 8.68
N VAL A 42 -8.66 -16.03 8.61
CA VAL A 42 -7.96 -16.61 9.77
C VAL A 42 -6.73 -15.77 10.10
N GLY A 43 -6.45 -15.65 11.37
CA GLY A 43 -5.29 -14.93 11.90
C GLY A 43 -4.88 -15.48 13.26
N GLY A 44 -3.66 -15.18 13.63
CA GLY A 44 -3.12 -15.63 14.91
C GLY A 44 -1.66 -15.25 15.09
N PHE A 45 -1.12 -15.59 16.23
CA PHE A 45 0.30 -15.35 16.50
C PHE A 45 1.19 -16.25 15.63
N ALA A 46 2.04 -15.64 14.81
CA ALA A 46 3.13 -16.33 14.12
C ALA A 46 4.34 -16.47 15.04
N THR A 47 4.58 -15.46 15.90
CA THR A 47 5.57 -15.43 16.98
C THR A 47 4.97 -14.65 18.16
N PRO A 48 5.60 -14.62 19.35
CA PRO A 48 5.15 -13.78 20.46
C PRO A 48 5.06 -12.28 20.14
N SER A 49 5.75 -11.82 19.09
CA SER A 49 5.82 -10.41 18.66
C SER A 49 5.23 -10.14 17.27
N SER A 50 4.54 -11.11 16.66
CA SER A 50 3.91 -10.93 15.36
C SER A 50 2.63 -11.72 15.22
N VAL A 51 1.64 -11.14 14.56
CA VAL A 51 0.38 -11.76 14.16
C VAL A 51 0.34 -11.82 12.64
N TYR A 52 -0.21 -12.90 12.08
CA TYR A 52 -0.52 -13.00 10.67
C TYR A 52 -2.03 -12.93 10.45
N PHE A 53 -2.41 -12.50 9.24
CA PHE A 53 -3.77 -12.51 8.73
C PHE A 53 -3.78 -13.13 7.33
N GLN A 54 -4.76 -13.99 7.05
CA GLN A 54 -4.99 -14.54 5.71
C GLN A 54 -6.50 -14.63 5.48
N GLY A 55 -6.96 -13.98 4.42
CA GLY A 55 -8.38 -13.89 4.18
C GLY A 55 -8.76 -13.60 2.75
N SER A 56 -10.00 -13.22 2.59
CA SER A 56 -10.55 -12.77 1.33
C SER A 56 -11.74 -11.83 1.58
N GLY A 57 -12.09 -11.08 0.56
CA GLY A 57 -13.20 -10.15 0.69
C GLY A 57 -13.59 -9.48 -0.62
N ILE A 58 -14.19 -8.32 -0.47
CA ILE A 58 -14.63 -7.47 -1.58
C ILE A 58 -14.12 -6.05 -1.32
N ALA A 59 -13.52 -5.46 -2.35
CA ALA A 59 -13.11 -4.06 -2.35
C ALA A 59 -13.84 -3.32 -3.48
N LEU A 60 -14.37 -2.12 -3.20
CA LEU A 60 -15.19 -1.34 -4.14
C LEU A 60 -14.51 -1.13 -5.50
N VAL A 61 -13.20 -0.83 -5.51
CA VAL A 61 -12.42 -0.55 -6.74
C VAL A 61 -11.61 -1.75 -7.26
N MET A 62 -11.49 -2.83 -6.46
CA MET A 62 -10.68 -4.01 -6.80
C MET A 62 -11.53 -5.22 -7.17
N GLY A 63 -12.82 -5.25 -6.75
CA GLY A 63 -13.67 -6.43 -6.84
C GLY A 63 -13.36 -7.45 -5.75
N LYS A 64 -13.33 -8.72 -6.09
CA LYS A 64 -12.89 -9.78 -5.17
C LYS A 64 -11.40 -9.65 -4.91
N VAL A 65 -11.01 -9.77 -3.65
CA VAL A 65 -9.60 -9.72 -3.22
C VAL A 65 -9.26 -10.90 -2.33
N THR A 66 -8.01 -11.33 -2.40
CA THR A 66 -7.34 -12.08 -1.34
C THR A 66 -6.53 -11.12 -0.50
N ASP A 67 -6.36 -11.48 0.75
CA ASP A 67 -5.76 -10.69 1.79
C ASP A 67 -4.67 -11.47 2.50
N ALA A 68 -3.50 -10.84 2.71
CA ALA A 68 -2.41 -11.36 3.50
C ALA A 68 -1.78 -10.20 4.29
N GLY A 69 -1.86 -10.27 5.61
CA GLY A 69 -1.39 -9.21 6.48
C GLY A 69 -0.52 -9.69 7.64
N THR A 70 0.15 -8.73 8.24
CA THR A 70 0.92 -8.93 9.48
C THR A 70 0.76 -7.73 10.41
N ALA A 71 0.79 -8.00 11.72
CA ALA A 71 0.96 -6.96 12.73
C ALA A 71 2.23 -7.25 13.53
N THR A 72 3.05 -6.23 13.75
CA THR A 72 4.36 -6.29 14.42
C THR A 72 4.56 -5.11 15.36
N ASP A 73 5.74 -5.00 15.98
CA ASP A 73 6.16 -3.87 16.81
C ASP A 73 5.22 -3.61 18.02
N PHE A 74 4.81 -4.70 18.66
CA PHE A 74 3.85 -4.63 19.76
C PHE A 74 4.42 -3.88 20.96
N THR A 75 3.71 -2.82 21.37
CA THR A 75 3.95 -2.11 22.61
C THR A 75 2.63 -1.93 23.38
N PRO A 76 2.65 -1.82 24.72
CA PRO A 76 1.43 -1.60 25.49
C PRO A 76 0.71 -0.31 25.07
N ALA A 77 -0.60 -0.40 24.82
CA ALA A 77 -1.45 0.76 24.57
C ALA A 77 -2.06 1.27 25.88
N THR A 78 -1.67 2.46 26.30
CA THR A 78 -2.14 3.09 27.54
C THR A 78 -3.51 3.77 27.42
N THR A 79 -4.01 3.93 26.19
CA THR A 79 -5.32 4.55 25.91
C THR A 79 -6.48 3.59 26.05
N CYS A 80 -6.22 2.29 26.11
CA CYS A 80 -7.25 1.25 26.23
C CYS A 80 -7.57 0.96 27.71
N SER A 81 -8.83 1.13 28.13
CA SER A 81 -9.26 0.92 29.51
C SER A 81 -9.09 -0.53 30.02
N ALA A 82 -9.24 -1.52 29.12
CA ALA A 82 -9.02 -2.95 29.42
C ALA A 82 -7.63 -3.43 29.00
N GLY A 83 -6.70 -2.52 28.73
CA GLY A 83 -5.40 -2.83 28.10
C GLY A 83 -5.51 -3.02 26.60
N GLY A 84 -4.36 -3.01 25.94
CA GLY A 84 -4.28 -3.16 24.49
C GLY A 84 -2.85 -3.11 24.00
N ILE A 85 -2.70 -3.08 22.70
CA ILE A 85 -1.41 -3.00 22.01
C ILE A 85 -1.41 -1.90 20.94
N ASN A 86 -0.30 -1.17 20.85
CA ASN A 86 0.05 -0.46 19.63
C ASN A 86 0.80 -1.43 18.72
N ASN A 87 0.59 -1.34 17.43
CA ASN A 87 1.29 -2.19 16.46
C ASN A 87 1.43 -1.50 15.11
N LEU A 88 2.37 -1.97 14.32
CA LEU A 88 2.46 -1.70 12.89
C LEU A 88 1.71 -2.81 12.16
N HIS A 89 0.63 -2.46 11.48
CA HIS A 89 -0.16 -3.38 10.68
C HIS A 89 0.12 -3.13 9.19
N THR A 90 0.41 -4.18 8.47
CA THR A 90 0.63 -4.15 7.01
C THR A 90 -0.26 -5.19 6.37
N GLU A 91 -1.03 -4.77 5.37
CA GLU A 91 -1.98 -5.61 4.64
C GLU A 91 -1.69 -5.56 3.14
N LEU A 92 -1.60 -6.72 2.49
CA LEU A 92 -1.48 -6.87 1.04
C LEU A 92 -2.80 -7.39 0.47
N LEU A 93 -3.52 -6.53 -0.21
CA LEU A 93 -4.71 -6.90 -0.98
C LEU A 93 -4.31 -7.25 -2.41
N THR A 94 -4.76 -8.40 -2.90
CA THR A 94 -4.52 -8.84 -4.28
C THR A 94 -5.84 -9.04 -5.01
N ALA A 95 -6.05 -8.29 -6.07
CA ALA A 95 -7.22 -8.40 -6.96
C ALA A 95 -7.13 -9.64 -7.88
N ALA A 96 -8.25 -10.02 -8.48
CA ALA A 96 -8.33 -11.20 -9.37
C ALA A 96 -7.43 -11.09 -10.62
N ASP A 97 -7.06 -9.89 -11.05
CA ASP A 97 -6.15 -9.63 -12.17
C ASP A 97 -4.67 -9.61 -11.75
N GLY A 98 -4.36 -9.87 -10.48
CA GLY A 98 -3.01 -9.85 -9.92
C GLY A 98 -2.51 -8.45 -9.52
N SER A 99 -3.29 -7.38 -9.74
CA SER A 99 -2.96 -6.04 -9.22
C SER A 99 -3.04 -6.02 -7.71
N THR A 100 -2.13 -5.31 -7.05
CA THR A 100 -2.05 -5.28 -5.58
C THR A 100 -2.14 -3.88 -5.01
N LEU A 101 -2.56 -3.80 -3.75
CA LEU A 101 -2.43 -2.63 -2.87
C LEU A 101 -1.80 -3.08 -1.55
N THR A 102 -0.82 -2.34 -1.07
CA THR A 102 -0.29 -2.47 0.29
C THR A 102 -0.83 -1.33 1.14
N ILE A 103 -1.49 -1.69 2.23
CA ILE A 103 -2.03 -0.77 3.23
C ILE A 103 -1.17 -0.86 4.49
N VAL A 104 -0.85 0.28 5.07
CA VAL A 104 -0.08 0.37 6.32
C VAL A 104 -0.88 1.20 7.33
N SER A 105 -0.90 0.72 8.58
CA SER A 105 -1.58 1.36 9.70
C SER A 105 -0.74 1.26 10.96
N HIS A 106 -0.75 2.32 11.77
CA HIS A 106 -0.25 2.29 13.14
C HIS A 106 -1.45 2.16 14.08
N ASP A 107 -1.77 0.91 14.41
CA ASP A 107 -3.00 0.58 15.11
C ASP A 107 -2.86 0.73 16.62
N VAL A 108 -3.98 1.14 17.24
CA VAL A 108 -4.24 1.00 18.66
C VAL A 108 -5.36 -0.02 18.84
N ALA A 109 -5.00 -1.27 19.10
CA ALA A 109 -5.96 -2.35 19.27
C ALA A 109 -6.22 -2.62 20.75
N CYS A 110 -7.48 -2.54 21.18
CA CYS A 110 -7.91 -2.67 22.56
C CYS A 110 -8.55 -4.04 22.83
N TRP A 111 -8.27 -4.62 23.98
CA TRP A 111 -8.97 -5.82 24.45
C TRP A 111 -10.43 -5.50 24.76
N VAL A 112 -11.35 -6.22 24.13
CA VAL A 112 -12.79 -6.14 24.39
C VAL A 112 -13.31 -7.38 25.13
N SER A 113 -12.50 -8.45 25.17
CA SER A 113 -12.67 -9.63 25.99
C SER A 113 -11.32 -10.30 26.24
N ALA A 114 -11.29 -11.42 26.97
CA ALA A 114 -10.06 -12.20 27.21
C ALA A 114 -9.44 -12.78 25.92
N THR A 115 -10.23 -12.92 24.84
CA THR A 115 -9.83 -13.55 23.59
C THR A 115 -9.99 -12.68 22.36
N ARG A 116 -10.60 -11.51 22.48
CA ARG A 116 -10.85 -10.61 21.34
C ARG A 116 -10.17 -9.27 21.52
N ILE A 117 -9.36 -8.92 20.52
CA ILE A 117 -8.80 -7.59 20.38
C ILE A 117 -9.48 -6.86 19.20
N TYR A 118 -9.73 -5.58 19.35
CA TYR A 118 -10.45 -4.76 18.39
C TYR A 118 -9.72 -3.45 18.13
N CYS A 119 -9.59 -3.11 16.86
CA CYS A 119 -9.11 -1.83 16.38
C CYS A 119 -10.33 -1.01 15.91
N ALA A 120 -10.58 0.12 16.57
CA ALA A 120 -11.64 1.05 16.22
C ALA A 120 -11.04 2.32 15.63
N HIS A 121 -11.47 2.70 14.42
CA HIS A 121 -11.03 3.93 13.75
C HIS A 121 -9.49 4.05 13.64
N CYS A 122 -8.79 2.92 13.40
CA CYS A 122 -7.35 2.94 13.21
C CYS A 122 -7.02 3.59 11.87
N PRO A 123 -6.22 4.67 11.85
CA PRO A 123 -5.91 5.37 10.61
C PRO A 123 -4.97 4.53 9.74
N TYR A 124 -5.23 4.46 8.45
CA TYR A 124 -4.35 3.81 7.48
C TYR A 124 -3.96 4.73 6.35
N SER A 125 -2.88 4.36 5.65
CA SER A 125 -2.49 4.89 4.35
C SER A 125 -2.23 3.76 3.36
N ILE A 126 -2.45 4.04 2.07
CA ILE A 126 -1.97 3.19 0.98
C ILE A 126 -0.49 3.53 0.79
N ASP A 127 0.38 2.53 0.96
CA ASP A 127 1.83 2.67 0.87
C ASP A 127 2.32 2.44 -0.56
N THR A 128 1.94 1.31 -1.17
CA THR A 128 2.33 0.95 -2.53
C THR A 128 1.22 0.20 -3.25
N GLY A 129 1.36 0.10 -4.57
CA GLY A 129 0.48 -0.71 -5.40
C GLY A 129 1.19 -1.22 -6.64
N THR A 130 0.60 -2.22 -7.29
CA THR A 130 1.09 -2.77 -8.58
C THR A 130 -0.04 -2.86 -9.60
N GLY A 131 0.34 -3.14 -10.86
CA GLY A 131 -0.62 -3.25 -11.94
C GLY A 131 -1.41 -1.95 -12.13
N ARG A 132 -2.75 -2.03 -12.15
CA ARG A 132 -3.62 -0.84 -12.31
C ARG A 132 -3.58 0.12 -11.11
N PHE A 133 -2.96 -0.29 -9.99
CA PHE A 133 -2.80 0.52 -8.78
C PHE A 133 -1.35 0.98 -8.54
N ALA A 134 -0.47 0.93 -9.55
CA ALA A 134 0.97 1.23 -9.40
C ALA A 134 1.28 2.63 -8.83
N ASN A 135 0.37 3.59 -8.97
CA ASN A 135 0.53 4.95 -8.45
C ASN A 135 -0.54 5.28 -7.40
N ALA A 136 -1.19 4.27 -6.83
CA ALA A 136 -2.27 4.47 -5.89
C ALA A 136 -1.78 5.16 -4.63
N THR A 137 -2.56 6.14 -4.18
CA THR A 137 -2.42 6.82 -2.89
C THR A 137 -3.78 6.89 -2.23
N GLY A 138 -3.83 6.95 -0.91
CA GLY A 138 -5.10 7.05 -0.20
C GLY A 138 -4.93 6.94 1.29
N THR A 139 -5.99 7.30 1.99
CA THR A 139 -6.04 7.23 3.46
C THR A 139 -7.46 6.92 3.91
N GLY A 140 -7.59 6.46 5.14
CA GLY A 140 -8.89 6.17 5.73
C GLY A 140 -8.78 5.56 7.12
N GLU A 141 -9.80 4.81 7.50
CA GLU A 141 -9.91 4.15 8.79
C GLU A 141 -10.14 2.65 8.62
N LEU A 142 -9.45 1.86 9.42
CA LEU A 142 -9.68 0.45 9.64
C LEU A 142 -10.53 0.25 10.89
N ASN A 143 -11.56 -0.58 10.77
CA ASN A 143 -12.30 -1.14 11.89
C ASN A 143 -12.25 -2.65 11.79
N GLY A 144 -11.69 -3.34 12.77
CA GLY A 144 -11.50 -4.77 12.69
C GLY A 144 -11.24 -5.44 14.03
N TYR A 145 -11.39 -6.74 14.06
CA TYR A 145 -11.09 -7.55 15.24
C TYR A 145 -10.35 -8.83 14.88
N LEU A 146 -9.60 -9.34 15.84
CA LEU A 146 -9.06 -10.69 15.86
C LEU A 146 -9.63 -11.41 17.08
N GLU A 147 -10.26 -12.57 16.85
CA GLU A 147 -10.74 -13.49 17.86
C GLU A 147 -9.74 -14.64 18.06
N LEU A 148 -8.97 -14.59 19.11
CA LEU A 148 -7.91 -15.56 19.38
C LEU A 148 -8.42 -16.95 19.74
N ALA A 149 -9.67 -17.06 20.27
CA ALA A 149 -10.22 -18.34 20.68
C ALA A 149 -10.38 -19.32 19.52
N ASN A 150 -10.63 -18.83 18.32
CA ASN A 150 -10.83 -19.65 17.11
C ASN A 150 -9.94 -19.21 15.93
N GLY A 151 -9.08 -18.21 16.13
CA GLY A 151 -8.18 -17.70 15.10
C GLY A 151 -8.90 -17.03 13.92
N THR A 152 -10.05 -16.38 14.13
CA THR A 152 -10.78 -15.69 13.07
C THR A 152 -10.62 -14.18 13.18
N PHE A 153 -10.60 -13.51 12.02
CA PHE A 153 -10.64 -12.04 11.97
C PHE A 153 -11.68 -11.55 10.97
N ALA A 154 -12.14 -10.32 11.17
CA ALA A 154 -12.84 -9.57 10.16
C ALA A 154 -12.49 -8.08 10.29
N GLY A 155 -12.45 -7.39 9.16
CA GLY A 155 -12.13 -5.97 9.09
C GLY A 155 -12.81 -5.26 7.94
N THR A 156 -12.95 -3.95 8.10
CA THR A 156 -13.41 -3.04 7.05
C THR A 156 -12.47 -1.86 6.97
N TYR A 157 -12.08 -1.51 5.76
CA TYR A 157 -11.34 -0.29 5.44
C TYR A 157 -12.29 0.68 4.75
N SER A 158 -12.33 1.92 5.19
CA SER A 158 -13.14 2.98 4.58
C SER A 158 -12.33 4.26 4.43
N GLY A 159 -12.41 4.91 3.27
CA GLY A 159 -11.64 6.11 2.99
C GLY A 159 -11.71 6.53 1.54
N THR A 160 -10.60 7.00 1.01
CA THR A 160 -10.45 7.43 -0.39
C THR A 160 -9.18 6.87 -1.01
N ILE A 161 -9.21 6.68 -2.34
CA ILE A 161 -8.07 6.26 -3.16
C ILE A 161 -8.00 7.09 -4.43
N SER A 162 -6.78 7.40 -4.88
CA SER A 162 -6.45 7.98 -6.19
C SER A 162 -5.43 7.07 -6.88
N PHE A 163 -5.58 6.80 -8.18
CA PHE A 163 -4.67 5.95 -8.98
C PHE A 163 -4.77 6.25 -10.47
#